data_e3d5b6f9aca9d92f8152a94039d410d7
#
_entry.id   e3d5b6f9aca9d92f8152a94039d410d7
#
_cell.length_a   1.000
_cell.length_b   1.000
_cell.length_c   1.000
_cell.angle_alpha   90.00
_cell.angle_beta   90.00
_cell.angle_gamma   90.00
#
_symmetry.space_group_name_H-M   'P 1'
#
loop_
_entity.id
_entity.type
_entity.pdbx_description
1 polymer ?
#
loop_
_entity_poly.entity_id
_entity_poly.type
_entity_poly.pdbx_seq_one_letter_code
_entity_poly.pdbx_strand_id
1 'polypeptide(L)'
;MFRNVLLSSGYYRLLHILLFIAVVYMIQGCEERRHPQTKSEKAPFIRYRVESYRQTLDILDRLGYSEAAFKKGMKEIPPVILTKISNRWRKEARTLPPSLKKSLFLRLMASGALIADAEVARKRKKLLQILAEMPKGGITPKESRWLRRLALEYGVLKHPDDPLTPADLRTLKRRVDIVPASMIVAQSAIESGWGTSRFAREGNALFGQWAYGPETIRPKDPRPQLGDYGLRRFKTPLDSIRAYIHNLNTYPAYRAFRDLRAKLRAEGKPLTGIRLVQTLDHYSEEGDAYIQKVIRLIKANRLRWLDFAKLKKMKPIYIYPDR
;
A
#
# COMPACT_ATOMS: atom_id res chain seq x y z
N MET A 1 1.83 2.21 -91.68
CA MET A 1 0.44 2.13 -91.22
C MET A 1 0.44 1.32 -89.94
N PHE A 2 0.46 1.94 -88.81
CA PHE A 2 0.02 1.53 -87.50
C PHE A 2 0.44 2.57 -86.47
N ARG A 3 -0.51 3.31 -85.95
CA ARG A 3 -0.34 4.33 -84.90
C ARG A 3 -0.36 3.64 -83.55
N ASN A 4 0.72 3.73 -82.79
CA ASN A 4 0.78 3.34 -81.42
C ASN A 4 0.13 4.37 -80.54
N VAL A 5 -0.81 3.92 -79.77
CA VAL A 5 -1.43 4.71 -78.68
C VAL A 5 -0.62 4.48 -77.41
N LEU A 6 0.16 5.47 -77.02
CA LEU A 6 0.79 5.56 -75.71
C LEU A 6 -0.26 6.02 -74.67
N LEU A 7 -0.80 5.07 -73.90
CA LEU A 7 -1.57 5.42 -72.69
C LEU A 7 -0.65 5.28 -71.44
N SER A 8 -0.16 6.39 -71.11
CA SER A 8 0.09 7.08 -69.85
C SER A 8 0.47 6.19 -68.64
N SER A 9 1.77 6.22 -68.38
CA SER A 9 2.40 5.79 -67.08
C SER A 9 1.97 6.62 -65.86
N GLY A 10 1.13 7.63 -66.02
CA GLY A 10 0.67 8.51 -64.97
C GLY A 10 -0.40 7.89 -64.04
N TYR A 11 -1.29 7.05 -64.58
CA TYR A 11 -2.39 6.46 -63.82
C TYR A 11 -1.89 5.41 -62.78
N TYR A 12 -0.88 4.63 -63.13
CA TYR A 12 -0.31 3.65 -62.18
C TYR A 12 0.48 4.31 -61.05
N ARG A 13 1.11 5.45 -61.28
CA ARG A 13 1.78 6.20 -60.21
C ARG A 13 0.78 6.85 -59.22
N LEU A 14 -0.34 7.36 -59.72
CA LEU A 14 -1.39 7.91 -58.84
C LEU A 14 -2.08 6.84 -58.01
N LEU A 15 -2.34 5.66 -58.59
CA LEU A 15 -2.96 4.53 -57.87
C LEU A 15 -2.05 3.97 -56.79
N HIS A 16 -0.74 3.89 -57.01
CA HIS A 16 0.24 3.45 -55.98
C HIS A 16 0.43 4.47 -54.90
N ILE A 17 0.38 5.76 -55.18
CA ILE A 17 0.44 6.82 -54.14
C ILE A 17 -0.81 6.82 -53.29
N LEU A 18 -2.01 6.67 -53.86
CA LEU A 18 -3.25 6.56 -53.14
C LEU A 18 -3.33 5.27 -52.28
N LEU A 19 -2.83 4.13 -52.79
CA LEU A 19 -2.73 2.89 -52.00
C LEU A 19 -1.72 3.03 -50.85
N PHE A 20 -0.59 3.71 -51.07
CA PHE A 20 0.42 3.92 -50.04
C PHE A 20 -0.07 4.89 -48.94
N ILE A 21 -0.80 5.94 -49.31
CA ILE A 21 -1.44 6.85 -48.35
C ILE A 21 -2.53 6.13 -47.57
N ALA A 22 -3.36 5.28 -48.19
CA ALA A 22 -4.38 4.49 -47.48
C ALA A 22 -3.76 3.44 -46.53
N VAL A 23 -2.64 2.83 -46.88
CA VAL A 23 -1.92 1.91 -46.00
C VAL A 23 -1.23 2.64 -44.86
N VAL A 24 -0.65 3.82 -45.11
CA VAL A 24 -0.06 4.66 -44.06
C VAL A 24 -1.15 5.17 -43.09
N TYR A 25 -2.33 5.57 -43.58
CA TYR A 25 -3.47 5.95 -42.70
C TYR A 25 -4.05 4.73 -41.96
N MET A 26 -4.02 3.52 -42.53
CA MET A 26 -4.42 2.30 -41.80
C MET A 26 -3.39 1.88 -40.73
N ILE A 27 -2.11 2.18 -40.92
CA ILE A 27 -1.05 1.86 -39.93
C ILE A 27 -1.00 2.94 -38.85
N GLN A 28 -1.37 4.19 -39.12
CA GLN A 28 -1.49 5.26 -38.11
C GLN A 28 -2.80 5.24 -37.31
N GLY A 29 -3.80 4.46 -37.76
CA GLY A 29 -5.14 4.38 -37.15
C GLY A 29 -5.30 3.32 -36.06
N CYS A 30 -4.30 2.52 -35.71
CA CYS A 30 -4.42 1.44 -34.73
C CYS A 30 -3.35 1.42 -33.65
N GLU A 31 -2.96 2.61 -33.13
CA GLU A 31 -2.65 2.70 -31.72
C GLU A 31 -3.91 3.18 -30.98
N GLU A 32 -4.98 2.41 -31.05
CA GLU A 32 -6.02 2.45 -30.04
C GLU A 32 -5.33 2.24 -28.71
N ARG A 33 -5.13 3.33 -27.97
CA ARG A 33 -4.86 3.27 -26.54
C ARG A 33 -5.97 2.41 -25.96
N ARG A 34 -5.69 1.12 -25.71
CA ARG A 34 -6.60 0.26 -24.96
C ARG A 34 -6.81 0.93 -23.60
N HIS A 35 -7.88 1.71 -23.49
CA HIS A 35 -8.30 2.28 -22.23
C HIS A 35 -8.50 1.12 -21.27
N PRO A 36 -7.97 1.17 -20.05
CA PRO A 36 -8.24 0.15 -19.05
C PRO A 36 -9.77 0.07 -18.89
N GLN A 37 -10.33 -1.10 -19.23
CA GLN A 37 -11.78 -1.30 -19.21
C GLN A 37 -12.32 -1.15 -17.78
N THR A 38 -13.14 -0.13 -17.55
CA THR A 38 -13.96 0.00 -16.35
C THR A 38 -15.17 -0.93 -16.48
N LYS A 39 -15.29 -1.92 -15.59
CA LYS A 39 -16.52 -2.72 -15.51
C LYS A 39 -17.43 -2.17 -14.41
N SER A 40 -18.64 -1.80 -14.83
CA SER A 40 -19.88 -1.70 -14.05
C SER A 40 -19.97 -0.63 -12.95
N GLU A 41 -20.79 0.38 -13.18
CA GLU A 41 -21.17 1.41 -12.18
C GLU A 41 -21.86 0.85 -10.91
N LYS A 42 -22.40 -0.35 -10.94
CA LYS A 42 -23.08 -1.02 -9.81
C LYS A 42 -22.14 -1.71 -8.82
N ALA A 43 -20.87 -1.96 -9.18
CA ALA A 43 -19.92 -2.61 -8.28
C ALA A 43 -19.55 -1.70 -7.10
N PRO A 44 -19.34 -2.24 -5.86
CA PRO A 44 -18.93 -1.46 -4.69
C PRO A 44 -17.49 -0.91 -4.81
N PHE A 45 -16.78 -1.22 -5.87
CA PHE A 45 -15.40 -0.82 -6.15
C PHE A 45 -15.17 -0.69 -7.67
N ILE A 46 -14.06 -0.02 -8.05
CA ILE A 46 -13.59 0.14 -9.43
C ILE A 46 -12.39 -0.78 -9.65
N ARG A 47 -12.29 -1.41 -10.81
CA ARG A 47 -11.18 -2.32 -11.17
C ARG A 47 -10.48 -1.85 -12.45
N TYR A 48 -9.15 -1.79 -12.39
CA TYR A 48 -8.29 -1.59 -13.55
C TYR A 48 -7.32 -2.74 -13.70
N ARG A 49 -7.23 -3.33 -14.88
CA ARG A 49 -6.11 -4.19 -15.27
C ARG A 49 -5.06 -3.32 -15.95
N VAL A 50 -3.80 -3.50 -15.60
CA VAL A 50 -2.69 -2.69 -16.13
C VAL A 50 -1.56 -3.58 -16.60
N GLU A 51 -1.07 -3.28 -17.79
CA GLU A 51 0.03 -3.98 -18.45
C GLU A 51 1.37 -3.27 -18.23
N SER A 52 1.37 -2.05 -17.73
CA SER A 52 2.58 -1.25 -17.51
C SER A 52 2.43 -0.26 -16.37
N TYR A 53 3.57 0.24 -15.88
CA TYR A 53 3.59 1.35 -14.92
C TYR A 53 2.96 2.64 -15.50
N ARG A 54 3.05 2.86 -16.82
CA ARG A 54 2.46 4.04 -17.47
C ARG A 54 0.95 4.08 -17.32
N GLN A 55 0.28 2.95 -17.55
CA GLN A 55 -1.17 2.85 -17.33
C GLN A 55 -1.53 3.08 -15.85
N THR A 56 -0.68 2.63 -14.91
CA THR A 56 -0.87 2.93 -13.48
C THR A 56 -0.73 4.43 -13.21
N LEU A 57 0.27 5.09 -13.79
CA LEU A 57 0.43 6.55 -13.67
C LEU A 57 -0.77 7.31 -14.23
N ASP A 58 -1.25 6.94 -15.43
CA ASP A 58 -2.41 7.56 -16.07
C ASP A 58 -3.68 7.45 -15.21
N ILE A 59 -3.86 6.31 -14.53
CA ILE A 59 -4.97 6.12 -13.58
C ILE A 59 -4.82 7.08 -12.40
N LEU A 60 -3.65 7.13 -11.78
CA LEU A 60 -3.40 8.00 -10.63
C LEU A 60 -3.58 9.48 -11.01
N ASP A 61 -3.10 9.89 -12.18
CA ASP A 61 -3.19 11.26 -12.64
C ASP A 61 -4.64 11.67 -12.93
N ARG A 62 -5.45 10.79 -13.55
CA ARG A 62 -6.91 11.01 -13.74
C ARG A 62 -7.67 11.14 -12.42
N LEU A 63 -7.19 10.53 -11.34
CA LEU A 63 -7.76 10.67 -10.00
C LEU A 63 -7.35 11.99 -9.31
N GLY A 64 -6.55 12.83 -9.96
CA GLY A 64 -5.93 14.01 -9.36
C GLY A 64 -4.79 13.66 -8.40
N TYR A 65 -4.31 12.42 -8.43
CA TYR A 65 -3.26 11.90 -7.58
C TYR A 65 -1.90 11.88 -8.32
N SER A 66 -1.57 13.01 -8.97
CA SER A 66 -0.34 13.17 -9.74
C SER A 66 0.91 13.27 -8.87
N GLU A 67 2.08 13.09 -9.48
CA GLU A 67 3.36 13.27 -8.77
C GLU A 67 3.50 14.69 -8.20
N ALA A 68 3.10 15.70 -8.96
CA ALA A 68 3.16 17.09 -8.52
C ALA A 68 2.25 17.36 -7.32
N ALA A 69 0.99 16.86 -7.36
CA ALA A 69 0.06 16.97 -6.25
C ALA A 69 0.60 16.26 -4.99
N PHE A 70 1.14 15.05 -5.15
CA PHE A 70 1.75 14.30 -4.04
C PHE A 70 2.93 15.02 -3.41
N LYS A 71 3.86 15.57 -4.22
CA LYS A 71 5.01 16.34 -3.72
C LYS A 71 4.63 17.62 -3.00
N LYS A 72 3.54 18.28 -3.45
CA LYS A 72 2.99 19.48 -2.80
C LYS A 72 2.34 19.15 -1.44
N GLY A 73 1.85 17.93 -1.28
CA GLY A 73 1.06 17.49 -0.15
C GLY A 73 -0.44 17.61 -0.41
N MET A 74 -1.19 16.59 0.00
CA MET A 74 -2.63 16.48 -0.24
C MET A 74 -3.37 16.26 1.07
N LYS A 75 -4.53 16.91 1.24
CA LYS A 75 -5.40 16.67 2.39
C LYS A 75 -6.15 15.33 2.29
N GLU A 76 -6.47 14.93 1.07
CA GLU A 76 -7.20 13.70 0.77
C GLU A 76 -6.52 12.89 -0.31
N ILE A 77 -6.40 11.59 -0.10
CA ILE A 77 -5.80 10.62 -1.03
C ILE A 77 -6.87 9.65 -1.50
N PRO A 78 -6.95 9.34 -2.82
CA PRO A 78 -7.88 8.34 -3.33
C PRO A 78 -7.54 6.94 -2.79
N PRO A 79 -8.55 6.11 -2.44
CA PRO A 79 -8.35 4.75 -1.93
C PRO A 79 -7.95 3.78 -3.06
N VAL A 80 -6.68 3.80 -3.44
CA VAL A 80 -6.11 2.94 -4.48
C VAL A 80 -5.44 1.73 -3.85
N ILE A 81 -5.81 0.54 -4.29
CA ILE A 81 -5.32 -0.75 -3.78
C ILE A 81 -4.57 -1.46 -4.90
N LEU A 82 -3.25 -1.56 -4.76
CA LEU A 82 -2.43 -2.42 -5.60
C LEU A 82 -2.65 -3.88 -5.16
N THR A 83 -3.06 -4.76 -6.08
CA THR A 83 -3.39 -6.15 -5.74
C THR A 83 -2.17 -7.05 -5.64
N LYS A 84 -1.11 -6.73 -6.37
CA LYS A 84 0.19 -7.43 -6.26
C LYS A 84 1.34 -6.55 -6.77
N ILE A 85 2.54 -6.84 -6.29
CA ILE A 85 3.79 -6.33 -6.87
C ILE A 85 4.23 -7.34 -7.94
N SER A 86 4.16 -6.94 -9.22
CA SER A 86 4.45 -7.85 -10.33
C SER A 86 5.96 -8.04 -10.55
N ASN A 87 6.34 -9.17 -11.17
CA ASN A 87 7.72 -9.40 -11.60
C ASN A 87 8.19 -8.37 -12.65
N ARG A 88 7.27 -7.86 -13.46
CA ARG A 88 7.51 -6.78 -14.42
C ARG A 88 8.03 -5.51 -13.75
N TRP A 89 7.52 -5.15 -12.56
CA TRP A 89 7.97 -3.98 -11.82
C TRP A 89 9.48 -3.94 -11.61
N ARG A 90 10.12 -5.08 -11.34
CA ARG A 90 11.58 -5.11 -11.19
C ARG A 90 12.31 -4.75 -12.49
N LYS A 91 11.80 -5.21 -13.65
CA LYS A 91 12.38 -4.90 -14.95
C LYS A 91 12.18 -3.42 -15.27
N GLU A 92 10.96 -2.93 -15.16
CA GLU A 92 10.59 -1.54 -15.41
C GLU A 92 11.33 -0.57 -14.46
N ALA A 93 11.38 -0.88 -13.16
CA ALA A 93 12.03 -0.04 -12.15
C ALA A 93 13.54 0.15 -12.35
N ARG A 94 14.20 -0.70 -13.14
CA ARG A 94 15.63 -0.54 -13.50
C ARG A 94 15.84 0.50 -14.59
N THR A 95 14.89 0.67 -15.49
CA THR A 95 14.96 1.59 -16.63
C THR A 95 14.33 2.95 -16.33
N LEU A 96 13.52 3.03 -15.26
CA LEU A 96 12.87 4.27 -14.87
C LEU A 96 13.83 5.25 -14.20
N PRO A 97 13.65 6.57 -14.44
CA PRO A 97 14.28 7.59 -13.62
C PRO A 97 13.98 7.34 -12.13
N PRO A 98 14.98 7.44 -11.24
CA PRO A 98 14.81 7.16 -9.81
C PRO A 98 13.68 7.97 -9.16
N SER A 99 13.44 9.21 -9.61
CA SER A 99 12.35 10.07 -9.12
C SER A 99 10.98 9.47 -9.43
N LEU A 100 10.76 9.01 -10.67
CA LEU A 100 9.50 8.43 -11.11
C LEU A 100 9.19 7.10 -10.41
N LYS A 101 10.22 6.22 -10.32
CA LYS A 101 10.12 4.97 -9.56
C LYS A 101 9.69 5.21 -8.11
N LYS A 102 10.37 6.13 -7.43
CA LYS A 102 10.08 6.48 -6.03
C LYS A 102 8.67 7.06 -5.90
N SER A 103 8.33 8.01 -6.77
CA SER A 103 7.02 8.68 -6.76
C SER A 103 5.86 7.69 -6.92
N LEU A 104 5.95 6.76 -7.87
CA LEU A 104 4.91 5.75 -8.08
C LEU A 104 4.76 4.84 -6.86
N PHE A 105 5.88 4.33 -6.33
CA PHE A 105 5.85 3.48 -5.13
C PHE A 105 5.25 4.21 -3.93
N LEU A 106 5.70 5.43 -3.65
CA LEU A 106 5.23 6.23 -2.51
C LEU A 106 3.72 6.51 -2.60
N ARG A 107 3.21 6.86 -3.78
CA ARG A 107 1.77 7.11 -3.98
C ARG A 107 0.93 5.87 -3.71
N LEU A 108 1.32 4.71 -4.23
CA LEU A 108 0.59 3.46 -4.01
C LEU A 108 0.64 3.03 -2.53
N MET A 109 1.81 3.12 -1.89
CA MET A 109 1.95 2.75 -0.47
C MET A 109 1.26 3.73 0.47
N ALA A 110 1.23 5.02 0.15
CA ALA A 110 0.50 6.03 0.94
C ALA A 110 -1.00 5.76 0.96
N SER A 111 -1.58 5.40 -0.19
CA SER A 111 -2.98 4.99 -0.23
C SER A 111 -3.22 3.73 0.61
N GLY A 112 -2.39 2.70 0.48
CA GLY A 112 -2.49 1.48 1.29
C GLY A 112 -2.35 1.74 2.79
N ALA A 113 -1.41 2.60 3.20
CA ALA A 113 -1.21 2.99 4.60
C ALA A 113 -2.45 3.66 5.19
N LEU A 114 -3.02 4.65 4.47
CA LEU A 114 -4.23 5.33 4.94
C LEU A 114 -5.46 4.42 4.97
N ILE A 115 -5.58 3.45 4.05
CA ILE A 115 -6.66 2.45 4.09
C ILE A 115 -6.55 1.60 5.35
N ALA A 116 -5.37 1.05 5.64
CA ALA A 116 -5.14 0.21 6.79
C ALA A 116 -5.32 1.01 8.12
N ASP A 117 -4.81 2.23 8.17
CA ASP A 117 -5.01 3.12 9.33
C ASP A 117 -6.48 3.48 9.54
N ALA A 118 -7.24 3.73 8.48
CA ALA A 118 -8.68 4.00 8.59
C ALA A 118 -9.46 2.79 9.14
N GLU A 119 -9.03 1.57 8.83
CA GLU A 119 -9.61 0.34 9.39
C GLU A 119 -9.37 0.26 10.91
N VAL A 120 -8.14 0.52 11.34
CA VAL A 120 -7.77 0.53 12.76
C VAL A 120 -8.45 1.68 13.49
N ALA A 121 -8.51 2.86 12.90
CA ALA A 121 -9.18 4.03 13.46
C ALA A 121 -10.69 3.78 13.70
N ARG A 122 -11.37 3.07 12.78
CA ARG A 122 -12.76 2.65 12.98
C ARG A 122 -12.92 1.69 14.16
N LYS A 123 -12.02 0.69 14.29
CA LYS A 123 -12.00 -0.23 15.44
C LYS A 123 -11.77 0.55 16.75
N ARG A 124 -10.80 1.47 16.74
CA ARG A 124 -10.51 2.33 17.90
C ARG A 124 -11.70 3.19 18.30
N LYS A 125 -12.32 3.87 17.34
CA LYS A 125 -13.50 4.72 17.61
C LYS A 125 -14.60 3.90 18.30
N LYS A 126 -14.94 2.73 17.76
CA LYS A 126 -15.94 1.84 18.35
C LYS A 126 -15.52 1.35 19.74
N LEU A 127 -14.25 0.97 19.92
CA LEU A 127 -13.72 0.57 21.23
C LEU A 127 -13.91 1.67 22.27
N LEU A 128 -13.53 2.92 21.95
CA LEU A 128 -13.64 4.05 22.85
C LEU A 128 -15.10 4.39 23.18
N GLN A 129 -16.03 4.26 22.24
CA GLN A 129 -17.47 4.42 22.47
C GLN A 129 -17.97 3.38 23.47
N ILE A 130 -17.67 2.11 23.29
CA ILE A 130 -18.08 1.03 24.19
C ILE A 130 -17.48 1.26 25.60
N LEU A 131 -16.20 1.61 25.69
CA LEU A 131 -15.55 1.88 26.97
C LEU A 131 -16.14 3.08 27.71
N ALA A 132 -16.68 4.07 27.01
CA ALA A 132 -17.35 5.23 27.60
C ALA A 132 -18.76 4.91 28.12
N GLU A 133 -19.45 3.93 27.54
CA GLU A 133 -20.79 3.51 27.95
C GLU A 133 -20.77 2.46 29.08
N MET A 134 -19.70 1.67 29.22
CA MET A 134 -19.59 0.63 30.26
C MET A 134 -19.90 1.09 31.68
N PRO A 135 -19.39 2.26 32.15
CA PRO A 135 -19.68 2.73 33.53
C PRO A 135 -21.13 3.20 33.74
N LYS A 136 -21.89 3.48 32.67
CA LYS A 136 -23.21 4.11 32.71
C LYS A 136 -24.38 3.13 32.78
N GLY A 137 -24.13 1.85 32.78
CA GLY A 137 -25.20 0.84 32.83
C GLY A 137 -24.94 -0.41 32.01
N GLY A 138 -23.70 -0.54 31.51
CA GLY A 138 -23.27 -1.72 30.87
C GLY A 138 -23.23 -1.63 29.33
N ILE A 139 -22.93 -2.75 28.70
CA ILE A 139 -22.80 -2.92 27.25
C ILE A 139 -23.74 -4.03 26.79
N THR A 140 -24.20 -3.94 25.56
CA THR A 140 -25.03 -4.98 24.97
C THR A 140 -24.27 -6.31 24.77
N PRO A 141 -24.96 -7.46 24.72
CA PRO A 141 -24.32 -8.74 24.42
C PRO A 141 -23.55 -8.73 23.08
N LYS A 142 -24.00 -7.95 22.09
CA LYS A 142 -23.32 -7.77 20.80
C LYS A 142 -21.99 -7.03 20.96
N GLU A 143 -21.94 -6.01 21.79
CA GLU A 143 -20.72 -5.24 22.07
C GLU A 143 -19.72 -6.04 22.91
N SER A 144 -20.22 -6.80 23.90
CA SER A 144 -19.39 -7.71 24.68
C SER A 144 -18.71 -8.74 23.79
N ARG A 145 -19.46 -9.40 22.89
CA ARG A 145 -18.88 -10.35 21.90
C ARG A 145 -17.87 -9.67 20.96
N TRP A 146 -18.14 -8.44 20.55
CA TRP A 146 -17.22 -7.68 19.71
C TRP A 146 -15.93 -7.32 20.45
N LEU A 147 -15.99 -6.86 21.71
CA LEU A 147 -14.82 -6.58 22.55
C LEU A 147 -13.95 -7.83 22.73
N ARG A 148 -14.55 -8.97 23.05
CA ARG A 148 -13.83 -10.24 23.22
C ARG A 148 -13.10 -10.63 21.94
N ARG A 149 -13.75 -10.57 20.77
CA ARG A 149 -13.10 -10.84 19.49
C ARG A 149 -11.95 -9.86 19.23
N LEU A 150 -12.11 -8.59 19.53
CA LEU A 150 -11.05 -7.60 19.38
C LEU A 150 -9.89 -7.87 20.34
N ALA A 151 -10.17 -8.26 21.59
CA ALA A 151 -9.16 -8.62 22.57
C ALA A 151 -8.34 -9.85 22.14
N LEU A 152 -8.98 -10.86 21.58
CA LEU A 152 -8.31 -12.01 20.97
C LEU A 152 -7.48 -11.59 19.76
N GLU A 153 -8.06 -10.81 18.84
CA GLU A 153 -7.35 -10.31 17.63
C GLU A 153 -6.06 -9.58 18.00
N TYR A 154 -6.10 -8.76 19.06
CA TYR A 154 -4.95 -7.97 19.51
C TYR A 154 -4.10 -8.69 20.59
N GLY A 155 -4.32 -9.97 20.82
CA GLY A 155 -3.52 -10.79 21.73
C GLY A 155 -3.60 -10.34 23.21
N VAL A 156 -4.71 -9.72 23.60
CA VAL A 156 -5.00 -9.36 25.00
C VAL A 156 -5.57 -10.56 25.74
N LEU A 157 -6.50 -11.26 25.13
CA LEU A 157 -6.98 -12.58 25.58
C LEU A 157 -6.28 -13.68 24.80
N LYS A 158 -6.08 -14.84 25.44
CA LYS A 158 -5.55 -16.05 24.82
C LYS A 158 -6.68 -16.99 24.35
N HIS A 159 -7.75 -17.07 25.13
CA HIS A 159 -8.90 -17.92 24.86
C HIS A 159 -10.20 -17.08 24.86
N PRO A 160 -11.22 -17.52 24.08
CA PRO A 160 -12.51 -16.84 24.01
C PRO A 160 -13.22 -16.70 25.38
N ASP A 161 -13.00 -17.64 26.29
CA ASP A 161 -13.66 -17.71 27.58
C ASP A 161 -12.88 -17.01 28.72
N ASP A 162 -11.66 -16.55 28.46
CA ASP A 162 -10.86 -15.81 29.45
C ASP A 162 -11.64 -14.58 29.97
N PRO A 163 -11.60 -14.26 31.28
CA PRO A 163 -12.24 -13.08 31.80
C PRO A 163 -11.59 -11.82 31.21
N LEU A 164 -12.41 -10.86 30.77
CA LEU A 164 -11.94 -9.57 30.26
C LEU A 164 -11.91 -8.56 31.41
N THR A 165 -10.73 -8.33 31.94
CA THR A 165 -10.52 -7.45 33.11
C THR A 165 -10.36 -5.98 32.73
N PRO A 166 -10.50 -5.02 33.70
CA PRO A 166 -10.17 -3.61 33.46
C PRO A 166 -8.72 -3.37 32.99
N ALA A 167 -7.77 -4.21 33.40
CA ALA A 167 -6.37 -4.16 32.95
C ALA A 167 -6.26 -4.55 31.47
N ASP A 168 -7.02 -5.55 31.03
CA ASP A 168 -7.08 -5.99 29.62
C ASP A 168 -7.68 -4.89 28.74
N LEU A 169 -8.73 -4.20 29.21
CA LEU A 169 -9.33 -3.08 28.49
C LEU A 169 -8.35 -1.90 28.34
N ARG A 170 -7.55 -1.61 29.37
CA ARG A 170 -6.47 -0.61 29.26
C ARG A 170 -5.41 -1.02 28.24
N THR A 171 -5.02 -2.30 28.26
CA THR A 171 -4.07 -2.86 27.29
C THR A 171 -4.63 -2.81 25.87
N LEU A 172 -5.89 -3.19 25.69
CA LEU A 172 -6.59 -3.15 24.40
C LEU A 172 -6.65 -1.72 23.84
N LYS A 173 -7.00 -0.72 24.68
CA LYS A 173 -6.99 0.70 24.32
C LYS A 173 -5.61 1.19 23.85
N ARG A 174 -4.51 0.66 24.40
CA ARG A 174 -3.14 0.98 23.96
C ARG A 174 -2.76 0.28 22.66
N ARG A 175 -3.22 -0.96 22.45
CA ARG A 175 -2.91 -1.76 21.27
C ARG A 175 -3.70 -1.33 20.02
N VAL A 176 -4.98 -1.00 20.17
CA VAL A 176 -5.85 -0.63 19.05
C VAL A 176 -5.68 0.85 18.72
N ASP A 177 -4.63 1.18 17.95
CA ASP A 177 -4.41 2.54 17.46
C ASP A 177 -3.60 2.54 16.15
N ILE A 178 -3.65 3.65 15.41
CA ILE A 178 -2.99 3.84 14.12
C ILE A 178 -1.46 3.87 14.25
N VAL A 179 -0.80 3.66 13.12
CA VAL A 179 0.63 3.90 12.92
C VAL A 179 0.77 5.03 11.90
N PRO A 180 1.55 6.09 12.15
CA PRO A 180 1.65 7.21 11.22
C PRO A 180 1.99 6.79 9.79
N ALA A 181 1.21 7.28 8.82
CA ALA A 181 1.34 6.85 7.43
C ALA A 181 2.71 7.17 6.83
N SER A 182 3.34 8.28 7.22
CA SER A 182 4.70 8.62 6.78
C SER A 182 5.72 7.56 7.19
N MET A 183 5.57 6.96 8.38
CA MET A 183 6.45 5.88 8.88
C MET A 183 6.22 4.58 8.11
N ILE A 184 4.95 4.18 7.92
CA ILE A 184 4.59 2.98 7.14
C ILE A 184 5.21 3.06 5.74
N VAL A 185 5.02 4.18 5.05
CA VAL A 185 5.52 4.40 3.68
C VAL A 185 7.04 4.40 3.63
N ALA A 186 7.70 5.06 4.57
CA ALA A 186 9.16 5.10 4.61
C ALA A 186 9.78 3.72 4.87
N GLN A 187 9.27 2.98 5.85
CA GLN A 187 9.75 1.64 6.15
C GLN A 187 9.44 0.66 5.02
N SER A 188 8.25 0.71 4.41
CA SER A 188 7.96 -0.13 3.25
C SER A 188 8.93 0.09 2.08
N ALA A 189 9.38 1.33 1.86
CA ALA A 189 10.35 1.66 0.81
C ALA A 189 11.75 1.08 1.13
N ILE A 190 12.19 1.18 2.38
CA ILE A 190 13.50 0.67 2.84
C ILE A 190 13.51 -0.85 2.76
N GLU A 191 12.56 -1.52 3.42
CA GLU A 191 12.52 -2.97 3.58
C GLU A 191 12.30 -3.71 2.26
N SER A 192 11.47 -3.17 1.37
CA SER A 192 11.16 -3.80 0.08
C SER A 192 12.09 -3.39 -1.06
N GLY A 193 13.04 -2.45 -0.82
CA GLY A 193 13.83 -1.85 -1.89
C GLY A 193 12.95 -1.16 -2.94
N TRP A 194 11.97 -0.37 -2.50
CA TRP A 194 10.97 0.27 -3.38
C TRP A 194 10.13 -0.75 -4.16
N GLY A 195 9.81 -1.88 -3.56
CA GLY A 195 9.04 -2.98 -4.15
C GLY A 195 9.84 -3.86 -5.13
N THR A 196 11.17 -3.68 -5.24
CA THR A 196 11.99 -4.46 -6.18
C THR A 196 12.62 -5.71 -5.59
N SER A 197 12.56 -5.90 -4.27
CA SER A 197 13.09 -7.08 -3.60
C SER A 197 12.39 -8.37 -4.07
N ARG A 198 13.06 -9.51 -3.93
CA ARG A 198 12.48 -10.81 -4.25
C ARG A 198 11.22 -11.08 -3.41
N PHE A 199 11.27 -10.77 -2.13
CA PHE A 199 10.18 -11.01 -1.19
C PHE A 199 8.94 -10.16 -1.49
N ALA A 200 9.15 -8.88 -1.90
CA ALA A 200 8.05 -8.02 -2.32
C ALA A 200 7.33 -8.58 -3.56
N ARG A 201 8.08 -9.09 -4.54
CA ARG A 201 7.52 -9.61 -5.80
C ARG A 201 6.89 -10.99 -5.68
N GLU A 202 7.51 -11.91 -4.92
CA GLU A 202 7.04 -13.28 -4.78
C GLU A 202 5.91 -13.42 -3.75
N GLY A 203 5.83 -12.52 -2.78
CA GLY A 203 4.86 -12.64 -1.70
C GLY A 203 4.26 -11.34 -1.21
N ASN A 204 4.35 -10.22 -1.94
CA ASN A 204 3.87 -8.91 -1.50
C ASN A 204 4.38 -8.51 -0.10
N ALA A 205 5.53 -9.06 0.33
CA ALA A 205 6.12 -8.84 1.64
C ALA A 205 6.92 -7.54 1.65
N LEU A 206 6.37 -6.52 2.30
CA LEU A 206 6.93 -5.16 2.32
C LEU A 206 7.84 -4.88 3.53
N PHE A 207 7.73 -5.66 4.63
CA PHE A 207 8.35 -5.33 5.93
C PHE A 207 9.17 -6.48 6.54
N GLY A 208 9.55 -7.46 5.77
CA GLY A 208 10.44 -8.52 6.26
C GLY A 208 9.86 -9.38 7.42
N GLN A 209 8.54 -9.55 7.49
CA GLN A 209 7.91 -10.29 8.60
C GLN A 209 8.19 -11.78 8.51
N TRP A 210 8.75 -12.32 9.60
CA TRP A 210 9.09 -13.73 9.72
C TRP A 210 7.86 -14.59 9.95
N ALA A 211 7.90 -15.82 9.42
CA ALA A 211 6.92 -16.85 9.65
C ALA A 211 7.57 -18.22 9.53
N TYR A 212 6.88 -19.24 10.00
CA TYR A 212 7.29 -20.64 9.93
C TYR A 212 6.31 -21.42 9.07
N GLY A 213 6.80 -22.50 8.45
CA GLY A 213 5.97 -23.43 7.70
C GLY A 213 6.00 -23.19 6.16
N PRO A 214 5.21 -24.00 5.40
CA PRO A 214 5.34 -24.16 3.96
C PRO A 214 4.91 -22.90 3.17
N GLU A 215 4.08 -22.03 3.75
CA GLU A 215 3.55 -20.81 3.10
C GLU A 215 4.51 -19.61 3.21
N THR A 216 5.82 -19.87 3.40
CA THR A 216 6.84 -18.83 3.54
C THR A 216 7.68 -18.71 2.27
N ILE A 217 8.39 -17.59 2.14
CA ILE A 217 9.44 -17.40 1.14
C ILE A 217 10.76 -17.62 1.85
N ARG A 218 11.41 -18.74 1.57
CA ARG A 218 12.69 -19.09 2.19
C ARG A 218 13.78 -18.09 1.77
N PRO A 219 14.70 -17.71 2.68
CA PRO A 219 15.93 -17.00 2.33
C PRO A 219 16.74 -17.80 1.30
N LYS A 220 17.59 -17.15 0.53
CA LYS A 220 18.53 -17.84 -0.37
C LYS A 220 19.56 -18.65 0.44
N ASP A 221 20.02 -18.05 1.54
CA ASP A 221 20.99 -18.60 2.47
C ASP A 221 20.29 -18.85 3.81
N PRO A 222 19.59 -19.99 3.96
CA PRO A 222 18.87 -20.32 5.20
C PRO A 222 19.85 -20.56 6.34
N ARG A 223 19.48 -20.17 7.55
CA ARG A 223 20.20 -20.48 8.79
C ARG A 223 19.57 -21.75 9.38
N PRO A 224 20.18 -22.96 9.25
CA PRO A 224 19.57 -24.22 9.65
C PRO A 224 19.14 -24.26 11.12
N GLN A 225 19.88 -23.55 12.00
CA GLN A 225 19.60 -23.44 13.44
C GLN A 225 18.25 -22.75 13.76
N LEU A 226 17.64 -22.04 12.81
CA LEU A 226 16.34 -21.37 12.98
C LEU A 226 15.16 -22.21 12.50
N GLY A 227 15.39 -23.45 12.02
CA GLY A 227 14.35 -24.35 11.55
C GLY A 227 13.75 -23.93 10.20
N ASP A 228 12.50 -24.35 9.94
CA ASP A 228 11.77 -24.04 8.70
C ASP A 228 11.13 -22.63 8.76
N TYR A 229 11.98 -21.63 8.64
CA TYR A 229 11.58 -20.23 8.67
C TYR A 229 11.65 -19.58 7.31
N GLY A 230 10.91 -18.50 7.16
CA GLY A 230 10.97 -17.64 5.98
C GLY A 230 10.24 -16.32 6.18
N LEU A 231 10.09 -15.56 5.13
CA LEU A 231 9.25 -14.37 5.14
C LEU A 231 7.82 -14.72 4.75
N ARG A 232 6.87 -14.16 5.48
CA ARG A 232 5.43 -14.37 5.28
C ARG A 232 5.00 -13.90 3.90
N ARG A 233 4.17 -14.71 3.22
CA ARG A 233 3.47 -14.33 1.99
C ARG A 233 2.17 -13.59 2.34
N PHE A 234 1.81 -12.63 1.50
CA PHE A 234 0.56 -11.88 1.61
C PHE A 234 -0.20 -11.92 0.29
N LYS A 235 -1.53 -11.93 0.37
CA LYS A 235 -2.39 -11.89 -0.83
C LYS A 235 -2.19 -10.58 -1.59
N THR A 236 -2.07 -9.46 -0.86
CA THR A 236 -1.86 -8.13 -1.43
C THR A 236 -0.80 -7.34 -0.64
N PRO A 237 -0.18 -6.30 -1.21
CA PRO A 237 0.65 -5.36 -0.45
C PRO A 237 -0.09 -4.70 0.72
N LEU A 238 -1.39 -4.46 0.58
CA LEU A 238 -2.23 -3.93 1.66
C LEU A 238 -2.30 -4.89 2.85
N ASP A 239 -2.35 -6.21 2.62
CA ASP A 239 -2.34 -7.20 3.70
C ASP A 239 -0.99 -7.22 4.45
N SER A 240 0.12 -6.98 3.75
CA SER A 240 1.43 -6.79 4.39
C SER A 240 1.46 -5.54 5.27
N ILE A 241 0.84 -4.42 4.82
CA ILE A 241 0.71 -3.20 5.62
C ILE A 241 -0.16 -3.45 6.86
N ARG A 242 -1.31 -4.12 6.73
CA ARG A 242 -2.18 -4.50 7.86
C ARG A 242 -1.44 -5.33 8.90
N ALA A 243 -0.70 -6.34 8.44
CA ALA A 243 0.09 -7.20 9.30
C ALA A 243 1.23 -6.44 10.00
N TYR A 244 1.87 -5.49 9.32
CA TYR A 244 2.88 -4.60 9.91
C TYR A 244 2.28 -3.73 11.02
N ILE A 245 1.15 -3.06 10.79
CA ILE A 245 0.46 -2.26 11.80
C ILE A 245 0.07 -3.14 13.00
N HIS A 246 -0.46 -4.34 12.73
CA HIS A 246 -0.83 -5.29 13.78
C HIS A 246 0.39 -5.72 14.61
N ASN A 247 1.53 -5.96 13.97
CA ASN A 247 2.77 -6.33 14.65
C ASN A 247 3.24 -5.24 15.61
N LEU A 248 3.31 -3.97 15.18
CA LEU A 248 3.64 -2.85 16.06
C LEU A 248 2.65 -2.68 17.22
N ASN A 249 1.40 -3.04 16.97
CA ASN A 249 0.32 -2.95 17.95
C ASN A 249 0.33 -4.07 19.00
N THR A 250 0.90 -5.23 18.70
CA THR A 250 0.76 -6.44 19.54
C THR A 250 2.07 -6.99 20.07
N TYR A 251 3.14 -6.97 19.25
CA TYR A 251 4.38 -7.63 19.60
C TYR A 251 5.09 -6.97 20.78
N PRO A 252 5.62 -7.76 21.77
CA PRO A 252 6.20 -7.21 23.00
C PRO A 252 7.32 -6.19 22.79
N ALA A 253 8.21 -6.42 21.83
CA ALA A 253 9.34 -5.52 21.54
C ALA A 253 8.92 -4.07 21.23
N TYR A 254 7.69 -3.84 20.73
CA TYR A 254 7.19 -2.51 20.40
C TYR A 254 6.35 -1.86 21.52
N ARG A 255 6.59 -2.25 22.77
CA ARG A 255 5.91 -1.64 23.94
C ARG A 255 6.19 -0.15 24.03
N ALA A 256 7.45 0.26 23.89
CA ALA A 256 7.88 1.66 23.94
C ALA A 256 7.15 2.52 22.89
N PHE A 257 6.97 1.98 21.67
CA PHE A 257 6.17 2.63 20.63
C PHE A 257 4.72 2.89 21.07
N ARG A 258 4.07 1.89 21.64
CA ARG A 258 2.68 2.01 22.13
C ARG A 258 2.55 2.97 23.31
N ASP A 259 3.52 2.97 24.21
CA ASP A 259 3.52 3.84 25.39
C ASP A 259 3.73 5.32 25.00
N LEU A 260 4.70 5.61 24.12
CA LEU A 260 4.86 6.97 23.59
C LEU A 260 3.62 7.43 22.83
N ARG A 261 3.01 6.57 22.01
CA ARG A 261 1.78 6.88 21.27
C ARG A 261 0.62 7.19 22.24
N ALA A 262 0.46 6.41 23.29
CA ALA A 262 -0.56 6.64 24.32
C ALA A 262 -0.31 7.95 25.07
N LYS A 263 0.94 8.30 25.42
CA LYS A 263 1.33 9.56 26.02
C LYS A 263 0.96 10.74 25.11
N LEU A 264 1.34 10.69 23.83
CA LEU A 264 1.00 11.75 22.88
C LEU A 264 -0.52 11.95 22.74
N ARG A 265 -1.29 10.85 22.75
CA ARG A 265 -2.77 10.92 22.76
C ARG A 265 -3.32 11.61 24.02
N ALA A 266 -2.77 11.30 25.19
CA ALA A 266 -3.19 11.91 26.44
C ALA A 266 -2.87 13.41 26.49
N GLU A 267 -1.75 13.82 25.88
CA GLU A 267 -1.31 15.20 25.78
C GLU A 267 -1.97 15.99 24.62
N GLY A 268 -2.88 15.37 23.85
CA GLY A 268 -3.47 16.00 22.66
C GLY A 268 -2.47 16.30 21.54
N LYS A 269 -1.27 15.71 21.61
CA LYS A 269 -0.20 15.94 20.62
C LYS A 269 -0.38 15.07 19.37
N PRO A 270 0.00 15.56 18.18
CA PRO A 270 -0.13 14.81 16.96
C PRO A 270 0.80 13.59 16.95
N LEU A 271 0.27 12.48 16.43
CA LEU A 271 1.05 11.27 16.14
C LEU A 271 1.77 11.48 14.81
N THR A 272 3.10 11.53 14.83
CA THR A 272 3.90 11.69 13.62
C THR A 272 4.94 10.58 13.48
N GLY A 273 5.23 10.15 12.22
CA GLY A 273 6.20 9.09 11.98
C GLY A 273 7.58 9.42 12.53
N ILE A 274 8.02 10.69 12.43
CA ILE A 274 9.33 11.12 12.97
C ILE A 274 9.43 10.98 14.48
N ARG A 275 8.34 11.21 15.22
CA ARG A 275 8.33 11.03 16.69
C ARG A 275 8.31 9.57 17.08
N LEU A 276 7.42 8.80 16.46
CA LEU A 276 7.19 7.41 16.86
C LEU A 276 8.29 6.46 16.41
N VAL A 277 8.96 6.71 15.28
CA VAL A 277 10.07 5.87 14.81
C VAL A 277 11.26 5.85 15.79
N GLN A 278 11.41 6.87 16.63
CA GLN A 278 12.48 6.94 17.63
C GLN A 278 12.41 5.84 18.70
N THR A 279 11.30 5.14 18.79
CA THR A 279 11.10 4.02 19.73
C THR A 279 11.29 2.65 19.06
N LEU A 280 11.80 2.61 17.84
CA LEU A 280 11.98 1.38 17.06
C LEU A 280 13.46 0.93 16.99
N ASP A 281 14.19 1.14 18.08
CA ASP A 281 15.59 0.72 18.26
C ASP A 281 15.79 -0.80 18.06
N HIS A 282 14.80 -1.60 18.43
CA HIS A 282 14.79 -3.06 18.24
C HIS A 282 14.16 -3.53 16.93
N TYR A 283 13.81 -2.64 16.01
CA TYR A 283 13.21 -3.04 14.72
C TYR A 283 14.25 -3.62 13.74
N SER A 284 15.46 -3.13 13.80
CA SER A 284 16.57 -3.55 12.96
C SER A 284 17.86 -3.71 13.80
N GLU A 285 18.74 -4.60 13.37
CA GLU A 285 20.10 -4.75 13.95
C GLU A 285 20.92 -3.45 13.84
N GLU A 286 20.55 -2.54 12.92
CA GLU A 286 21.21 -1.23 12.74
C GLU A 286 20.87 -0.23 13.87
N GLY A 287 19.90 -0.51 14.74
CA GLY A 287 19.52 0.37 15.87
C GLY A 287 19.24 1.81 15.43
N ASP A 288 19.93 2.78 16.06
CA ASP A 288 19.77 4.21 15.77
C ASP A 288 20.06 4.59 14.32
N ALA A 289 20.99 3.91 13.64
CA ALA A 289 21.27 4.18 12.23
C ALA A 289 20.06 3.91 11.35
N TYR A 290 19.28 2.87 11.68
CA TYR A 290 18.01 2.57 11.01
C TYR A 290 16.98 3.67 11.25
N ILE A 291 16.81 4.12 12.48
CA ILE A 291 15.90 5.22 12.86
C ILE A 291 16.23 6.46 12.02
N GLN A 292 17.51 6.85 11.95
CA GLN A 292 17.96 7.99 11.16
C GLN A 292 17.69 7.80 9.66
N LYS A 293 17.82 6.57 9.14
CA LYS A 293 17.52 6.22 7.75
C LYS A 293 16.05 6.45 7.43
N VAL A 294 15.14 6.01 8.30
CA VAL A 294 13.68 6.24 8.15
C VAL A 294 13.37 7.74 8.21
N ILE A 295 13.93 8.48 9.19
CA ILE A 295 13.71 9.92 9.33
C ILE A 295 14.21 10.67 8.10
N ARG A 296 15.41 10.35 7.58
CA ARG A 296 15.94 10.94 6.35
C ARG A 296 15.02 10.70 5.16
N LEU A 297 14.48 9.47 5.02
CA LEU A 297 13.56 9.15 3.93
C LEU A 297 12.26 9.96 4.02
N ILE A 298 11.67 10.06 5.22
CA ILE A 298 10.46 10.89 5.46
C ILE A 298 10.73 12.35 5.07
N LYS A 299 11.87 12.92 5.50
CA LYS A 299 12.24 14.32 5.21
C LYS A 299 12.53 14.53 3.71
N ALA A 300 13.38 13.70 3.12
CA ALA A 300 13.83 13.83 1.73
C ALA A 300 12.67 13.69 0.72
N ASN A 301 11.65 12.90 1.03
CA ASN A 301 10.48 12.74 0.18
C ASN A 301 9.27 13.56 0.67
N ARG A 302 9.46 14.48 1.63
CA ARG A 302 8.42 15.38 2.18
C ARG A 302 7.17 14.65 2.67
N LEU A 303 7.30 13.46 3.28
CA LEU A 303 6.16 12.59 3.65
C LEU A 303 5.41 13.01 4.92
N ARG A 304 5.89 14.03 5.67
CA ARG A 304 5.29 14.43 6.96
C ARG A 304 3.80 14.75 6.89
N TRP A 305 3.33 15.28 5.79
CA TRP A 305 1.91 15.62 5.59
C TRP A 305 0.99 14.41 5.57
N LEU A 306 1.52 13.21 5.23
CA LEU A 306 0.76 11.96 5.21
C LEU A 306 0.15 11.62 6.59
N ASP A 307 0.80 12.04 7.67
CA ASP A 307 0.32 11.78 9.03
C ASP A 307 -0.98 12.54 9.36
N PHE A 308 -1.36 13.50 8.52
CA PHE A 308 -2.56 14.33 8.64
C PHE A 308 -3.55 14.14 7.49
N ALA A 309 -3.15 13.42 6.46
CA ALA A 309 -3.99 13.17 5.29
C ALA A 309 -5.12 12.17 5.63
N LYS A 310 -6.20 12.24 4.83
CA LYS A 310 -7.36 11.35 4.95
C LYS A 310 -7.63 10.64 3.63
N LEU A 311 -8.40 9.56 3.69
CA LEU A 311 -8.93 8.95 2.48
C LEU A 311 -10.04 9.83 1.89
N LYS A 312 -9.97 10.03 0.58
CA LYS A 312 -11.05 10.64 -0.20
C LYS A 312 -12.29 9.74 -0.14
N LYS A 313 -13.46 10.35 0.08
CA LYS A 313 -14.75 9.64 0.09
C LYS A 313 -15.15 9.25 -1.33
N MET A 314 -14.76 8.08 -1.76
CA MET A 314 -15.09 7.52 -3.07
C MET A 314 -15.01 5.99 -3.04
N LYS A 315 -15.48 5.31 -4.09
CA LYS A 315 -15.35 3.85 -4.23
C LYS A 315 -13.86 3.45 -4.26
N PRO A 316 -13.46 2.37 -3.57
CA PRO A 316 -12.10 1.84 -3.66
C PRO A 316 -11.74 1.45 -5.09
N ILE A 317 -10.49 1.69 -5.45
CA ILE A 317 -9.96 1.43 -6.78
C ILE A 317 -8.91 0.34 -6.67
N TYR A 318 -9.13 -0.77 -7.34
CA TYR A 318 -8.21 -1.90 -7.37
C TYR A 318 -7.42 -1.90 -8.68
N ILE A 319 -6.10 -1.90 -8.55
CA ILE A 319 -5.16 -2.03 -9.68
C ILE A 319 -4.64 -3.47 -9.70
N TYR A 320 -4.89 -4.15 -10.82
CA TYR A 320 -4.47 -5.53 -11.10
C TYR A 320 -3.36 -5.49 -12.14
N PRO A 321 -2.07 -5.50 -11.75
CA PRO A 321 -0.97 -5.64 -12.69
C PRO A 321 -0.99 -7.03 -13.33
N ASP A 322 -0.73 -7.10 -14.63
CA ASP A 322 -0.50 -8.38 -15.32
C ASP A 322 0.77 -9.06 -14.82
N ARG A 323 0.93 -10.37 -15.15
CA ARG A 323 2.03 -11.22 -14.67
C ARG A 323 3.40 -10.78 -15.18
#